data_01cf708e1d220f5b4cf1a21bed5d37dc
#
_entry.id   01cf708e1d220f5b4cf1a21bed5d37dc
#
_cell.length_a   1.000
_cell.length_b   1.000
_cell.length_c   1.000
_cell.angle_alpha   90.00
_cell.angle_beta   90.00
_cell.angle_gamma   90.00
#
_symmetry.space_group_name_H-M   'P 1'
#
loop_
_entity.id
_entity.type
_entity.pdbx_description
1 polymer ?
#
loop_
_entity_poly.entity_id
_entity_poly.type
_entity_poly.pdbx_seq_one_letter_code
_entity_poly.pdbx_strand_id
1 'polypeptide(L)'
;MMISYKVKNHSKVKEKLIKSLLDSDGKTSGSVQKTDWELKNPNKLYMDIFKPILEEHLRYLLKKIYGAHKNKITAKVNNIWYQIYTETSQHSWHTHAFTQLANVYYVELPSKDYITKFLNVKNIMAQEGCIITFPSWYLHRAS
;
A
#
# COMPACT_ATOMS: atom_id res chain seq x y z
N MET A 1 -7.91 -1.37 -14.83
CA MET A 1 -7.42 -2.63 -14.21
C MET A 1 -7.17 -2.40 -12.74
N MET A 2 -7.71 -3.23 -11.91
CA MET A 2 -7.46 -3.19 -10.47
C MET A 2 -7.32 -4.64 -9.96
N ILE A 3 -6.28 -4.92 -9.18
CA ILE A 3 -5.97 -6.26 -8.69
C ILE A 3 -5.95 -6.23 -7.17
N SER A 4 -6.58 -7.21 -6.54
CA SER A 4 -6.55 -7.38 -5.08
C SER A 4 -5.81 -8.67 -4.74
N TYR A 5 -4.86 -8.59 -3.82
CA TYR A 5 -4.10 -9.72 -3.30
C TYR A 5 -4.33 -9.84 -1.80
N LYS A 6 -4.78 -11.00 -1.37
CA LYS A 6 -4.95 -11.28 0.06
C LYS A 6 -3.62 -11.74 0.64
N VAL A 7 -3.08 -10.98 1.59
CA VAL A 7 -1.82 -11.29 2.25
C VAL A 7 -1.99 -12.54 3.11
N LYS A 8 -1.20 -13.57 2.80
CA LYS A 8 -1.15 -14.78 3.62
C LYS A 8 -0.61 -14.43 5.00
N ASN A 9 -1.15 -15.06 6.03
CA ASN A 9 -0.70 -14.84 7.41
C ASN A 9 -0.87 -13.40 7.93
N HIS A 10 -1.71 -12.57 7.31
CA HIS A 10 -1.92 -11.20 7.76
C HIS A 10 -2.27 -11.13 9.25
N SER A 11 -3.20 -11.97 9.71
CA SER A 11 -3.62 -11.99 11.11
C SER A 11 -2.48 -12.31 12.08
N LYS A 12 -1.49 -13.07 11.63
CA LYS A 12 -0.31 -13.44 12.45
C LYS A 12 0.73 -12.33 12.55
N VAL A 13 0.84 -11.50 11.50
CA VAL A 13 1.88 -10.46 11.43
C VAL A 13 1.34 -9.06 11.75
N LYS A 14 0.03 -8.87 11.76
CA LYS A 14 -0.60 -7.56 11.92
C LYS A 14 -0.07 -6.78 13.11
N GLU A 15 -0.09 -7.36 14.30
CA GLU A 15 0.32 -6.67 15.53
C GLU A 15 1.81 -6.29 15.50
N LYS A 16 2.67 -7.18 15.05
CA LYS A 16 4.11 -6.91 14.90
C LYS A 16 4.36 -5.82 13.86
N LEU A 17 3.63 -5.85 12.76
CA LEU A 17 3.76 -4.87 11.70
C LEU A 17 3.32 -3.49 12.19
N ILE A 18 2.18 -3.39 12.87
CA ILE A 18 1.71 -2.12 13.47
C ILE A 18 2.74 -1.57 14.43
N LYS A 19 3.26 -2.41 15.32
CA LYS A 19 4.30 -1.98 16.26
C LYS A 19 5.54 -1.45 15.53
N SER A 20 6.00 -2.13 14.51
CA SER A 20 7.16 -1.69 13.74
C SER A 20 6.90 -0.39 12.97
N LEU A 21 5.67 -0.17 12.48
CA LEU A 21 5.27 1.10 11.87
C LEU A 21 5.31 2.24 12.89
N LEU A 22 4.78 2.01 14.08
CA LEU A 22 4.79 3.01 15.15
C LEU A 22 6.22 3.33 15.62
N ASP A 23 7.10 2.37 15.61
CA ASP A 23 8.51 2.53 16.03
C ASP A 23 9.42 3.06 14.90
N SER A 24 8.96 3.04 13.66
CA SER A 24 9.71 3.56 12.51
C SER A 24 9.74 5.08 12.49
N ASP A 25 10.72 5.63 11.80
CA ASP A 25 10.79 7.07 11.58
C ASP A 25 9.55 7.57 10.83
N GLY A 26 9.10 8.76 11.17
CA GLY A 26 7.96 9.37 10.53
C GLY A 26 7.65 10.75 11.12
N LYS A 27 6.83 11.51 10.39
CA LYS A 27 6.36 12.83 10.82
C LYS A 27 4.91 13.05 10.39
N THR A 28 4.26 14.02 10.99
CA THR A 28 2.95 14.51 10.54
C THR A 28 3.11 15.24 9.21
N SER A 29 2.24 14.95 8.26
CA SER A 29 2.20 15.62 6.95
C SER A 29 0.75 15.99 6.62
N GLY A 30 0.46 17.29 6.59
CA GLY A 30 -0.90 17.78 6.42
C GLY A 30 -1.82 17.21 7.50
N SER A 31 -2.90 16.55 7.11
CA SER A 31 -3.81 15.86 8.02
C SER A 31 -3.43 14.40 8.29
N VAL A 32 -2.42 13.86 7.64
CA VAL A 32 -1.91 12.51 7.89
C VAL A 32 -1.12 12.51 9.20
N GLN A 33 -1.52 11.69 10.15
CA GLN A 33 -0.96 11.69 11.50
C GLN A 33 0.54 11.36 11.51
N LYS A 34 0.95 10.35 10.75
CA LYS A 34 2.35 9.94 10.68
C LYS A 34 2.64 9.28 9.33
N THR A 35 3.74 9.66 8.71
CA THR A 35 4.22 9.06 7.47
C THR A 35 5.74 9.26 7.34
N ASP A 36 6.40 8.37 6.63
CA ASP A 36 7.82 8.50 6.29
C ASP A 36 8.05 9.01 4.85
N TRP A 37 6.99 9.37 4.13
CA TRP A 37 7.01 9.77 2.73
C TRP A 37 8.04 10.86 2.42
N GLU A 38 8.08 11.92 3.24
CA GLU A 38 8.92 13.10 3.00
C GLU A 38 10.29 13.04 3.69
N LEU A 39 10.57 11.97 4.44
CA LEU A 39 11.81 11.85 5.17
C LEU A 39 12.95 11.40 4.26
N LYS A 40 14.12 12.00 4.48
CA LYS A 40 15.35 11.59 3.79
C LYS A 40 16.01 10.47 4.59
N ASN A 41 16.17 9.29 3.96
CA ASN A 41 16.76 8.10 4.58
C ASN A 41 16.11 7.69 5.92
N PRO A 42 14.78 7.56 5.98
CA PRO A 42 14.14 7.16 7.23
C PRO A 42 14.51 5.74 7.62
N ASN A 43 14.54 5.46 8.93
CA ASN A 43 14.66 4.10 9.43
C ASN A 43 13.31 3.40 9.29
N LYS A 44 13.25 2.45 8.36
CA LYS A 44 12.03 1.69 8.03
C LYS A 44 12.05 0.34 8.74
N LEU A 45 11.83 0.33 10.05
CA LEU A 45 11.84 -0.89 10.86
C LEU A 45 10.82 -1.93 10.36
N TYR A 46 9.72 -1.47 9.77
CA TYR A 46 8.67 -2.35 9.25
C TYR A 46 9.12 -3.20 8.06
N MET A 47 10.21 -2.84 7.40
CA MET A 47 10.67 -3.57 6.21
C MET A 47 11.09 -5.01 6.51
N ASP A 48 11.57 -5.29 7.72
CA ASP A 48 11.93 -6.67 8.09
C ASP A 48 10.73 -7.61 8.04
N ILE A 49 9.55 -7.11 8.39
CA ILE A 49 8.30 -7.87 8.34
C ILE A 49 7.66 -7.78 6.96
N PHE A 50 7.69 -6.61 6.34
CA PHE A 50 7.00 -6.35 5.09
C PHE A 50 7.70 -6.97 3.87
N LYS A 51 9.01 -7.09 3.86
CA LYS A 51 9.76 -7.57 2.70
C LYS A 51 9.28 -8.92 2.16
N PRO A 52 9.09 -9.97 2.98
CA PRO A 52 8.55 -11.24 2.48
C PRO A 52 7.13 -11.10 1.91
N ILE A 53 6.31 -10.25 2.51
CA ILE A 53 4.94 -9.96 2.03
C ILE A 53 5.01 -9.32 0.65
N LEU A 54 5.87 -8.33 0.49
CA LEU A 54 6.08 -7.63 -0.78
C LEU A 54 6.55 -8.58 -1.88
N GLU A 55 7.52 -9.43 -1.58
CA GLU A 55 8.06 -10.40 -2.54
C GLU A 55 6.98 -11.37 -3.04
N GLU A 56 6.13 -11.88 -2.16
CA GLU A 56 5.01 -12.74 -2.54
C GLU A 56 3.97 -11.98 -3.35
N HIS A 57 3.65 -10.76 -2.96
CA HIS A 57 2.74 -9.90 -3.71
C HIS A 57 3.23 -9.65 -5.13
N LEU A 58 4.51 -9.33 -5.30
CA LEU A 58 5.09 -9.09 -6.62
C LEU A 58 5.07 -10.35 -7.49
N ARG A 59 5.34 -11.53 -6.93
CA ARG A 59 5.20 -12.80 -7.64
C ARG A 59 3.77 -13.02 -8.12
N TYR A 60 2.79 -12.75 -7.25
CA TYR A 60 1.38 -12.84 -7.60
C TYR A 60 1.01 -11.89 -8.75
N LEU A 61 1.45 -10.64 -8.67
CA LEU A 61 1.19 -9.64 -9.71
C LEU A 61 1.79 -10.04 -11.06
N LEU A 62 3.04 -10.46 -11.09
CA LEU A 62 3.71 -10.85 -12.34
C LEU A 62 2.99 -12.03 -13.00
N LYS A 63 2.57 -13.00 -12.20
CA LYS A 63 1.78 -14.13 -12.71
C LYS A 63 0.41 -13.69 -13.21
N LYS A 64 -0.28 -12.81 -12.47
CA LYS A 64 -1.63 -12.35 -12.80
C LYS A 64 -1.64 -11.51 -14.08
N ILE A 65 -0.67 -10.64 -14.25
CA ILE A 65 -0.62 -9.68 -15.37
C ILE A 65 0.00 -10.33 -16.61
N TYR A 66 1.10 -11.07 -16.45
CA TYR A 66 1.91 -11.56 -17.57
C TYR A 66 1.78 -13.07 -17.82
N GLY A 67 1.24 -13.83 -16.89
CA GLY A 67 1.00 -15.26 -17.07
C GLY A 67 2.26 -16.04 -17.46
N ALA A 68 2.25 -16.64 -18.64
CA ALA A 68 3.36 -17.45 -19.16
C ALA A 68 4.66 -16.64 -19.38
N HIS A 69 4.56 -15.32 -19.50
CA HIS A 69 5.72 -14.45 -19.74
C HIS A 69 6.32 -13.89 -18.45
N LYS A 70 5.82 -14.28 -17.27
CA LYS A 70 6.26 -13.75 -15.97
C LYS A 70 7.77 -13.82 -15.73
N ASN A 71 8.44 -14.84 -16.26
CA ASN A 71 9.90 -15.03 -16.09
C ASN A 71 10.73 -14.09 -16.96
N LYS A 72 10.11 -13.39 -17.92
CA LYS A 72 10.78 -12.42 -18.80
C LYS A 72 10.61 -10.98 -18.31
N ILE A 73 9.85 -10.78 -17.22
CA ILE A 73 9.50 -9.48 -16.69
C ILE A 73 10.01 -9.40 -15.26
N THR A 74 10.60 -8.27 -14.92
CA THR A 74 11.01 -7.98 -13.55
C THR A 74 10.22 -6.79 -13.02
N ALA A 75 9.90 -6.81 -11.73
CA ALA A 75 9.30 -5.69 -11.05
C ALA A 75 10.39 -4.90 -10.31
N LYS A 76 10.42 -3.59 -10.53
CA LYS A 76 11.29 -2.68 -9.78
C LYS A 76 10.42 -1.86 -8.83
N VAL A 77 10.77 -1.87 -7.55
CA VAL A 77 10.12 -1.05 -6.53
C VAL A 77 10.82 0.30 -6.47
N ASN A 78 10.10 1.37 -6.79
CA ASN A 78 10.65 2.73 -6.79
C ASN A 78 10.64 3.35 -5.40
N ASN A 79 9.58 3.13 -4.63
CA ASN A 79 9.45 3.70 -3.29
C ASN A 79 8.46 2.90 -2.46
N ILE A 80 8.68 2.89 -1.16
CA ILE A 80 7.80 2.29 -0.15
C ILE A 80 7.67 3.30 0.98
N TRP A 81 6.43 3.59 1.37
CA TRP A 81 6.16 4.43 2.52
C TRP A 81 4.92 3.95 3.24
N TYR A 82 4.72 4.42 4.46
CA TYR A 82 3.50 4.15 5.21
C TYR A 82 2.77 5.43 5.56
N GLN A 83 1.51 5.30 5.88
CA GLN A 83 0.68 6.39 6.37
C GLN A 83 -0.21 5.89 7.50
N ILE A 84 -0.27 6.67 8.58
CA ILE A 84 -1.18 6.45 9.70
C ILE A 84 -2.21 7.57 9.66
N TYR A 85 -3.49 7.19 9.61
CA TYR A 85 -4.61 8.12 9.54
C TYR A 85 -5.37 8.12 10.87
N THR A 86 -5.91 9.27 11.22
CA THR A 86 -6.95 9.42 12.25
C THR A 86 -8.32 9.54 11.58
N GLU A 87 -9.40 9.63 12.36
CA GLU A 87 -10.76 9.80 11.82
C GLU A 87 -10.90 11.05 10.96
N THR A 88 -10.11 12.09 11.23
CA THR A 88 -10.14 13.37 10.50
C THR A 88 -9.10 13.48 9.41
N SER A 89 -8.23 12.49 9.26
CA SER A 89 -7.19 12.51 8.25
C SER A 89 -7.75 12.29 6.87
N GLN A 90 -7.20 13.00 5.90
CA GLN A 90 -7.51 12.75 4.49
C GLN A 90 -6.31 13.11 3.62
N HIS A 91 -6.26 12.49 2.47
CA HIS A 91 -5.26 12.76 1.44
C HIS A 91 -6.00 13.16 0.18
N SER A 92 -5.66 14.32 -0.39
CA SER A 92 -6.36 14.88 -1.56
C SER A 92 -6.30 13.96 -2.78
N TRP A 93 -7.15 14.19 -3.74
CA TRP A 93 -7.10 13.54 -5.05
C TRP A 93 -5.72 13.72 -5.69
N HIS A 94 -5.11 12.62 -6.09
CA HIS A 94 -3.77 12.64 -6.71
C HIS A 94 -3.54 11.41 -7.60
N THR A 95 -2.46 11.47 -8.36
CA THR A 95 -1.90 10.36 -9.13
C THR A 95 -0.45 10.18 -8.73
N HIS A 96 0.18 9.11 -9.18
CA HIS A 96 1.60 8.86 -8.92
C HIS A 96 2.41 9.03 -10.19
N ALA A 97 3.54 9.74 -10.07
CA ALA A 97 4.49 9.95 -11.16
C ALA A 97 5.62 8.92 -11.11
N PHE A 98 6.28 8.71 -12.26
CA PHE A 98 7.49 7.88 -12.39
C PHE A 98 7.31 6.41 -12.02
N THR A 99 6.09 5.92 -12.05
CA THR A 99 5.78 4.50 -11.82
C THR A 99 4.63 4.07 -12.72
N GLN A 100 4.55 2.79 -13.00
CA GLN A 100 3.46 2.23 -13.80
C GLN A 100 2.28 1.80 -12.93
N LEU A 101 2.57 1.23 -11.78
CA LEU A 101 1.59 0.69 -10.85
C LEU A 101 1.79 1.28 -9.46
N ALA A 102 0.69 1.50 -8.76
CA ALA A 102 0.68 1.85 -7.35
C ALA A 102 -0.01 0.74 -6.56
N ASN A 103 0.40 0.58 -5.31
CA ASN A 103 -0.09 -0.46 -4.43
C ASN A 103 -0.42 0.12 -3.06
N VAL A 104 -1.50 -0.35 -2.45
CA VAL A 104 -1.87 0.01 -1.08
C VAL A 104 -2.15 -1.26 -0.29
N TYR A 105 -1.41 -1.46 0.80
CA TYR A 105 -1.65 -2.52 1.76
C TYR A 105 -2.43 -1.97 2.95
N TYR A 106 -3.63 -2.50 3.16
CA TYR A 106 -4.46 -2.15 4.31
C TYR A 106 -4.07 -3.03 5.50
N VAL A 107 -3.11 -2.57 6.29
CA VAL A 107 -2.63 -3.29 7.48
C VAL A 107 -3.71 -3.30 8.56
N GLU A 108 -4.34 -2.16 8.79
CA GLU A 108 -5.46 -2.01 9.70
C GLU A 108 -6.51 -1.11 9.06
N LEU A 109 -7.73 -1.61 8.99
CA LEU A 109 -8.84 -0.90 8.36
C LEU A 109 -10.09 -1.07 9.24
N PRO A 110 -10.35 -0.10 10.15
CA PRO A 110 -11.48 -0.22 11.09
C PRO A 110 -12.85 -0.23 10.41
N SER A 111 -12.96 0.40 9.24
CA SER A 111 -14.21 0.51 8.50
C SER A 111 -13.93 0.61 7.00
N LYS A 112 -14.87 0.13 6.18
CA LYS A 112 -14.83 0.30 4.73
C LYS A 112 -14.86 1.76 4.27
N ASP A 113 -15.27 2.68 5.16
CA ASP A 113 -15.31 4.12 4.84
C ASP A 113 -13.91 4.72 4.70
N TYR A 114 -12.88 4.05 5.20
CA TYR A 114 -11.48 4.51 5.17
C TYR A 114 -10.65 3.94 4.02
N ILE A 115 -11.28 3.24 3.08
CA ILE A 115 -10.55 2.72 1.90
C ILE A 115 -10.20 3.84 0.93
N THR A 116 -9.19 3.58 0.10
CA THR A 116 -8.85 4.44 -1.03
C THR A 116 -10.05 4.60 -1.97
N LYS A 117 -10.40 5.83 -2.30
CA LYS A 117 -11.46 6.15 -3.25
C LYS A 117 -10.88 6.50 -4.59
N PHE A 118 -11.49 6.01 -5.64
CA PHE A 118 -11.09 6.26 -7.03
C PHE A 118 -12.18 7.00 -7.77
N LEU A 119 -11.78 7.89 -8.65
CA LEU A 119 -12.72 8.57 -9.52
C LEU A 119 -13.30 7.55 -10.51
N ASN A 120 -14.63 7.51 -10.62
CA ASN A 120 -15.38 6.63 -11.53
C ASN A 120 -15.24 5.11 -11.26
N VAL A 121 -14.73 4.70 -10.11
CA VAL A 121 -14.70 3.29 -9.69
C VAL A 121 -15.52 3.12 -8.43
N LYS A 122 -16.62 2.36 -8.51
CA LYS A 122 -17.60 2.26 -7.42
C LYS A 122 -17.41 1.05 -6.50
N ASN A 123 -16.94 -0.08 -7.01
CA ASN A 123 -16.85 -1.32 -6.25
C ASN A 123 -15.40 -1.75 -6.08
N ILE A 124 -14.76 -1.23 -5.04
CA ILE A 124 -13.38 -1.58 -4.72
C ILE A 124 -13.43 -2.72 -3.70
N MET A 125 -12.82 -3.85 -4.03
CA MET A 125 -12.71 -5.00 -3.13
C MET A 125 -11.52 -4.83 -2.17
N ALA A 126 -11.47 -3.68 -1.51
CA ALA A 126 -10.44 -3.40 -0.52
C ALA A 126 -10.90 -3.89 0.85
N GLN A 127 -10.04 -4.67 1.50
CA GLN A 127 -10.27 -5.22 2.83
C GLN A 127 -8.98 -5.15 3.64
N GLU A 128 -9.12 -5.09 4.96
CA GLU A 128 -7.97 -5.29 5.83
C GLU A 128 -7.25 -6.60 5.47
N GLY A 129 -5.93 -6.55 5.40
CA GLY A 129 -5.12 -7.70 5.02
C GLY A 129 -4.93 -7.89 3.51
N CYS A 130 -5.48 -7.00 2.69
CA CYS A 130 -5.31 -7.06 1.24
C CYS A 130 -4.40 -5.94 0.74
N ILE A 131 -3.70 -6.23 -0.36
CA ILE A 131 -2.97 -5.22 -1.14
C ILE A 131 -3.76 -5.02 -2.43
N ILE A 132 -4.17 -3.79 -2.69
CA ILE A 132 -4.76 -3.43 -3.99
C ILE A 132 -3.68 -2.83 -4.88
N THR A 133 -3.72 -3.17 -6.16
CA THR A 133 -2.80 -2.67 -7.18
C THR A 133 -3.63 -2.02 -8.29
N PHE A 134 -3.19 -0.85 -8.72
CA PHE A 134 -3.89 -0.06 -9.73
C PHE A 134 -2.90 0.73 -10.58
N PRO A 135 -3.29 1.13 -11.81
CA PRO A 135 -2.45 1.99 -12.64
C PRO A 135 -2.16 3.33 -11.95
N SER A 136 -0.94 3.80 -12.06
CA SER A 136 -0.49 5.03 -11.39
C SER A 136 -1.27 6.29 -11.79
N TRP A 137 -1.89 6.28 -12.99
CA TRP A 137 -2.67 7.42 -13.47
C TRP A 137 -4.12 7.44 -12.97
N TYR A 138 -4.56 6.44 -12.20
CA TYR A 138 -5.89 6.48 -11.58
C TYR A 138 -5.93 7.60 -10.55
N LEU A 139 -6.86 8.53 -10.74
CA LEU A 139 -7.09 9.60 -9.77
C LEU A 139 -7.75 8.98 -8.52
N HIS A 140 -7.12 9.14 -7.37
CA HIS A 140 -7.56 8.52 -6.12
C HIS A 140 -7.27 9.40 -4.92
N ARG A 141 -7.93 9.09 -3.82
CA ARG A 141 -7.71 9.74 -2.53
C ARG A 141 -7.91 8.75 -1.38
N ALA A 142 -7.32 9.06 -0.24
CA ALA A 142 -7.64 8.42 1.03
C ALA A 142 -8.57 9.33 1.85
N SER A 143 -9.48 8.77 2.58
CA SER A 143 -10.38 9.54 3.45
C SER A 143 -10.72 8.79 4.71
#